data_a01c1cec8b384139da25fb9e092cabd9
#
_entry.id   a01c1cec8b384139da25fb9e092cabd9
#
_cell.length_a   1.000
_cell.length_b   1.000
_cell.length_c   1.000
_cell.angle_alpha   90.00
_cell.angle_beta   90.00
_cell.angle_gamma   90.00
#
_symmetry.space_group_name_H-M   'P 1'
#
loop_
_entity.id
_entity.type
_entity.pdbx_description
1 polymer ?
#
loop_
_entity_poly.entity_id
_entity_poly.type
_entity_poly.pdbx_seq_one_letter_code
_entity_poly.pdbx_strand_id
1 'polypeptide(L)'
;MDWGILERDDELDQLAVAARDAADGAGSVALVFGEAGIGKSSLVKAMPAVLPEKARVLVGECDDLATRRPLGPFRDLVGSVGAELARALTTGGDRPRVYDALRAELTAAPHPADVLVVEDVHWADEASLDALRFLVHRVERLPALLVLTYRDDELDRRHPLHHLLGQVSRAERVHRLPLSRLSAGAVRQLSAVSRLDPAEVYEVTSGNPFFVAEVVAAGGTGGVPPTVVDAVLARLRGLDDRTRDALEQLAVVPSAVERPLVDALFTDGVAELAAAEQRGLLTVTPERAGFRHELIRRAVADSLPAARRIELNRHVLAALVAKTGSDPARVVHHAAEAGDQEAIARYGPDAARDASGAGAHREAAAHLRLVLRQRDRFEAAELADLLERYAVESYTIADSAAAVDAERDAVALRRFLGDTRALGADLRWLSRIHWWAGNADEAQRAARARPSPYWRTRATTGCSRSPSATPPSSTCCPNAPPWPSTSASAPSPWPAAPATTRSSRTPSTTSAPPAGATATRWAAPSWRRV
;
A
#
# COMPACT_ATOMS: atom_id res chain seq x y z
N MET A 1 -17.21 -27.21 -4.21
CA MET A 1 -17.24 -28.12 -3.04
C MET A 1 -16.78 -27.29 -1.86
N ASP A 2 -17.56 -27.23 -0.82
CA ASP A 2 -17.14 -26.60 0.44
C ASP A 2 -16.46 -27.70 1.27
N TRP A 3 -15.12 -27.62 1.33
CA TRP A 3 -14.32 -28.69 1.96
C TRP A 3 -14.26 -28.56 3.47
N GLY A 4 -14.92 -27.56 4.08
CA GLY A 4 -14.67 -27.21 5.46
C GLY A 4 -13.21 -26.79 5.70
N ILE A 5 -12.93 -26.20 6.83
CA ILE A 5 -11.55 -25.88 7.20
C ILE A 5 -10.96 -27.10 7.94
N LEU A 6 -9.77 -27.55 7.54
CA LEU A 6 -9.08 -28.69 8.14
C LEU A 6 -7.82 -28.24 8.87
N GLU A 7 -7.56 -28.86 10.02
CA GLU A 7 -6.36 -28.62 10.84
C GLU A 7 -6.16 -27.12 11.19
N ARG A 8 -7.28 -26.45 11.61
CA ARG A 8 -7.28 -25.04 12.04
C ARG A 8 -8.09 -24.81 13.32
N ASP A 9 -8.42 -25.89 14.01
CA ASP A 9 -9.24 -25.80 15.23
C ASP A 9 -8.52 -25.01 16.33
N ASP A 10 -7.22 -25.22 16.50
CA ASP A 10 -6.40 -24.50 17.49
C ASP A 10 -6.34 -22.98 17.21
N GLU A 11 -6.21 -22.60 15.93
CA GLU A 11 -6.19 -21.17 15.55
C GLU A 11 -7.58 -20.55 15.71
N LEU A 12 -8.66 -21.24 15.38
CA LEU A 12 -10.03 -20.80 15.58
C LEU A 12 -10.34 -20.65 17.07
N ASP A 13 -9.91 -21.60 17.91
CA ASP A 13 -10.09 -21.54 19.35
C ASP A 13 -9.36 -20.34 19.97
N GLN A 14 -8.13 -20.06 19.52
CA GLN A 14 -7.38 -18.88 19.98
C GLN A 14 -8.08 -17.58 19.58
N LEU A 15 -8.62 -17.48 18.35
CA LEU A 15 -9.39 -16.32 17.90
C LEU A 15 -10.69 -16.16 18.69
N ALA A 16 -11.36 -17.27 19.02
CA ALA A 16 -12.57 -17.27 19.84
C ALA A 16 -12.30 -16.80 21.28
N VAL A 17 -11.16 -17.21 21.86
CA VAL A 17 -10.73 -16.72 23.20
C VAL A 17 -10.43 -15.24 23.14
N ALA A 18 -9.63 -14.79 22.15
CA ALA A 18 -9.27 -13.38 21.98
C ALA A 18 -10.50 -12.47 21.78
N ALA A 19 -11.51 -12.95 21.05
CA ALA A 19 -12.75 -12.20 20.86
C ALA A 19 -13.60 -12.13 22.12
N ARG A 20 -13.60 -13.17 22.96
CA ARG A 20 -14.27 -13.14 24.28
C ARG A 20 -13.57 -12.17 25.23
N ASP A 21 -12.25 -12.19 25.29
CA ASP A 21 -11.47 -11.23 26.08
C ASP A 21 -11.76 -9.79 25.63
N ALA A 22 -11.87 -9.55 24.32
CA ALA A 22 -12.25 -8.25 23.77
C ALA A 22 -13.67 -7.84 24.20
N ALA A 23 -14.63 -8.77 24.25
CA ALA A 23 -15.98 -8.51 24.77
C ALA A 23 -15.97 -8.07 26.23
N ASP A 24 -15.01 -8.57 27.01
CA ASP A 24 -14.79 -8.18 28.41
C ASP A 24 -13.95 -6.90 28.56
N GLY A 25 -13.69 -6.19 27.46
CA GLY A 25 -12.96 -4.91 27.42
C GLY A 25 -11.45 -5.05 27.35
N ALA A 26 -10.93 -6.25 27.10
CA ALA A 26 -9.51 -6.56 27.03
C ALA A 26 -9.11 -6.90 25.59
N GLY A 27 -8.98 -5.86 24.76
CA GLY A 27 -8.64 -6.04 23.35
C GLY A 27 -7.24 -6.59 23.10
N SER A 28 -7.05 -7.16 21.91
CA SER A 28 -5.81 -7.83 21.52
C SER A 28 -5.56 -7.76 20.01
N VAL A 29 -4.36 -8.17 19.58
CA VAL A 29 -3.99 -8.31 18.18
C VAL A 29 -3.71 -9.76 17.85
N ALA A 30 -4.33 -10.28 16.79
CA ALA A 30 -4.02 -11.57 16.20
C ALA A 30 -3.28 -11.39 14.88
N LEU A 31 -2.09 -11.97 14.76
CA LEU A 31 -1.29 -12.03 13.55
C LEU A 31 -1.45 -13.39 12.90
N VAL A 32 -2.15 -13.46 11.77
CA VAL A 32 -2.32 -14.69 10.99
C VAL A 32 -1.39 -14.63 9.79
N PHE A 33 -0.42 -15.51 9.72
CA PHE A 33 0.61 -15.42 8.67
C PHE A 33 1.03 -16.79 8.13
N GLY A 34 1.68 -16.75 6.98
CA GLY A 34 2.17 -17.90 6.23
C GLY A 34 2.10 -17.65 4.72
N GLU A 35 2.62 -18.58 3.96
CA GLU A 35 2.76 -18.49 2.49
C GLU A 35 1.43 -18.25 1.76
N ALA A 36 1.53 -17.89 0.48
CA ALA A 36 0.38 -17.76 -0.40
C ALA A 36 -0.40 -19.08 -0.48
N GLY A 37 -1.75 -19.02 -0.39
CA GLY A 37 -2.60 -20.20 -0.49
C GLY A 37 -2.68 -21.10 0.76
N ILE A 38 -2.02 -20.74 1.88
CA ILE A 38 -2.00 -21.53 3.13
C ILE A 38 -3.34 -21.55 3.88
N GLY A 39 -4.31 -20.73 3.47
CA GLY A 39 -5.65 -20.72 4.05
C GLY A 39 -5.94 -19.56 5.01
N LYS A 40 -5.20 -18.45 4.98
CA LYS A 40 -5.45 -17.26 5.82
C LYS A 40 -6.87 -16.74 5.67
N SER A 41 -7.29 -16.42 4.46
CA SER A 41 -8.66 -15.94 4.18
C SER A 41 -9.74 -17.00 4.46
N SER A 42 -9.42 -18.31 4.36
CA SER A 42 -10.34 -19.38 4.77
C SER A 42 -10.56 -19.39 6.27
N LEU A 43 -9.49 -19.17 7.06
CA LEU A 43 -9.58 -19.01 8.53
C LEU A 43 -10.44 -17.80 8.90
N VAL A 44 -10.21 -16.64 8.24
CA VAL A 44 -11.03 -15.43 8.43
C VAL A 44 -12.51 -15.69 8.12
N LYS A 45 -12.82 -16.40 7.04
CA LYS A 45 -14.20 -16.75 6.66
C LYS A 45 -14.86 -17.73 7.62
N ALA A 46 -14.10 -18.63 8.24
CA ALA A 46 -14.61 -19.60 9.21
C ALA A 46 -14.77 -19.00 10.62
N MET A 47 -14.02 -17.96 10.95
CA MET A 47 -13.99 -17.32 12.27
C MET A 47 -15.38 -16.91 12.80
N PRO A 48 -16.31 -16.33 12.01
CA PRO A 48 -17.63 -15.93 12.52
C PRO A 48 -18.42 -17.06 13.21
N ALA A 49 -18.17 -18.32 12.86
CA ALA A 49 -18.85 -19.47 13.44
C ALA A 49 -18.43 -19.75 14.91
N VAL A 50 -17.28 -19.24 15.34
CA VAL A 50 -16.71 -19.48 16.68
C VAL A 50 -16.69 -18.22 17.55
N LEU A 51 -17.07 -17.06 16.99
CA LEU A 51 -17.12 -15.79 17.72
C LEU A 51 -18.28 -15.73 18.71
N PRO A 52 -18.19 -14.86 19.73
CA PRO A 52 -19.32 -14.56 20.61
C PRO A 52 -20.56 -14.15 19.82
N GLU A 53 -21.75 -14.55 20.34
CA GLU A 53 -23.01 -14.17 19.74
C GLU A 53 -23.12 -12.64 19.63
N LYS A 54 -23.50 -12.12 18.45
CA LYS A 54 -23.58 -10.68 18.10
C LYS A 54 -22.25 -9.94 18.02
N ALA A 55 -21.10 -10.63 18.01
CA ALA A 55 -19.85 -9.98 17.64
C ALA A 55 -19.93 -9.44 16.22
N ARG A 56 -19.48 -8.19 16.02
CA ARG A 56 -19.44 -7.57 14.69
C ARG A 56 -18.08 -7.84 14.03
N VAL A 57 -18.11 -8.31 12.80
CA VAL A 57 -16.89 -8.53 12.00
C VAL A 57 -16.83 -7.49 10.89
N LEU A 58 -15.76 -6.71 10.90
CA LEU A 58 -15.42 -5.70 9.89
C LEU A 58 -14.22 -6.20 9.12
N VAL A 59 -14.34 -6.39 7.82
CA VAL A 59 -13.26 -6.92 6.96
C VAL A 59 -12.89 -5.89 5.92
N GLY A 60 -11.61 -5.50 5.90
CA GLY A 60 -11.01 -4.69 4.84
C GLY A 60 -9.84 -5.44 4.22
N GLU A 61 -9.65 -5.28 2.92
CA GLU A 61 -8.62 -5.97 2.15
C GLU A 61 -7.59 -4.96 1.63
N CYS A 62 -6.32 -5.31 1.65
CA CYS A 62 -5.27 -4.53 1.01
C CYS A 62 -5.06 -5.06 -0.42
N ASP A 63 -5.03 -4.15 -1.39
CA ASP A 63 -4.93 -4.47 -2.81
C ASP A 63 -3.47 -4.53 -3.29
N ASP A 64 -3.13 -5.50 -4.14
CA ASP A 64 -1.86 -5.58 -4.86
C ASP A 64 -1.82 -4.56 -6.01
N LEU A 65 -1.87 -3.28 -5.69
CA LEU A 65 -1.79 -2.19 -6.64
C LEU A 65 -0.36 -1.66 -6.73
N ALA A 66 0.10 -1.32 -7.93
CA ALA A 66 1.40 -0.66 -8.13
C ALA A 66 1.49 0.67 -7.35
N THR A 67 0.38 1.39 -7.27
CA THR A 67 0.20 2.53 -6.36
C THR A 67 -1.02 2.26 -5.50
N ARG A 68 -0.80 2.05 -4.22
CA ARG A 68 -1.80 1.57 -3.27
C ARG A 68 -2.86 2.64 -2.99
N ARG A 69 -4.09 2.22 -2.69
CA ARG A 69 -5.19 3.12 -2.30
C ARG A 69 -4.97 3.63 -0.87
N PRO A 70 -4.90 4.95 -0.65
CA PRO A 70 -4.77 5.49 0.70
C PRO A 70 -5.95 5.08 1.58
N LEU A 71 -5.67 4.46 2.75
CA LEU A 71 -6.67 3.90 3.66
C LEU A 71 -7.59 2.86 3.00
N GLY A 72 -7.10 2.15 1.98
CA GLY A 72 -7.86 1.16 1.20
C GLY A 72 -8.72 0.23 2.05
N PRO A 73 -8.14 -0.59 2.95
CA PRO A 73 -8.89 -1.54 3.76
C PRO A 73 -9.92 -0.89 4.69
N PHE A 74 -9.69 0.35 5.13
CA PHE A 74 -10.68 1.08 5.94
C PHE A 74 -11.81 1.64 5.11
N ARG A 75 -11.56 2.05 3.87
CA ARG A 75 -12.60 2.52 2.94
C ARG A 75 -13.57 1.41 2.55
N ASP A 76 -13.13 0.16 2.55
CA ASP A 76 -13.99 -0.99 2.30
C ASP A 76 -15.07 -1.16 3.40
N LEU A 77 -14.83 -0.60 4.58
CA LEU A 77 -15.77 -0.65 5.70
C LEU A 77 -16.92 0.36 5.61
N VAL A 78 -16.88 1.33 4.69
CA VAL A 78 -17.81 2.48 4.65
C VAL A 78 -19.29 2.07 4.69
N GLY A 79 -19.67 0.95 4.09
CA GLY A 79 -21.03 0.40 4.12
C GLY A 79 -21.43 -0.30 5.43
N SER A 80 -20.46 -0.59 6.32
CA SER A 80 -20.62 -1.43 7.51
C SER A 80 -20.35 -0.70 8.83
N VAL A 81 -20.00 0.58 8.76
CA VAL A 81 -19.63 1.42 9.92
C VAL A 81 -20.56 2.62 10.07
N GLY A 82 -20.48 3.29 11.24
CA GLY A 82 -21.27 4.48 11.53
C GLY A 82 -20.97 5.67 10.62
N ALA A 83 -21.93 6.58 10.51
CA ALA A 83 -21.87 7.72 9.58
C ALA A 83 -20.66 8.65 9.83
N GLU A 84 -20.13 8.72 11.03
CA GLU A 84 -18.97 9.56 11.37
C GLU A 84 -17.70 9.00 10.73
N LEU A 85 -17.41 7.72 10.93
CA LEU A 85 -16.26 7.06 10.31
C LEU A 85 -16.42 7.00 8.79
N ALA A 86 -17.59 6.63 8.29
CA ALA A 86 -17.86 6.62 6.86
C ALA A 86 -17.57 7.98 6.21
N ARG A 87 -17.98 9.09 6.85
CA ARG A 87 -17.70 10.44 6.37
C ARG A 87 -16.20 10.76 6.44
N ALA A 88 -15.53 10.45 7.56
CA ALA A 88 -14.11 10.72 7.71
C ALA A 88 -13.27 10.00 6.62
N LEU A 89 -13.66 8.79 6.23
CA LEU A 89 -12.98 8.00 5.19
C LEU A 89 -13.26 8.49 3.76
N THR A 90 -14.42 9.11 3.51
CA THR A 90 -14.85 9.52 2.15
C THR A 90 -14.51 10.97 1.82
N THR A 91 -14.45 11.88 2.82
CA THR A 91 -14.23 13.32 2.57
C THR A 91 -12.77 13.75 2.51
N GLY A 92 -11.82 12.81 2.48
CA GLY A 92 -10.39 13.15 2.49
C GLY A 92 -9.97 13.84 3.81
N GLY A 93 -10.51 13.35 4.92
CA GLY A 93 -10.34 13.95 6.24
C GLY A 93 -8.90 13.97 6.72
N ASP A 94 -8.59 14.97 7.52
CA ASP A 94 -7.38 15.06 8.31
C ASP A 94 -7.14 13.76 9.12
N ARG A 95 -5.91 13.23 9.09
CA ARG A 95 -5.51 11.97 9.78
C ARG A 95 -6.05 11.85 11.20
N PRO A 96 -5.92 12.86 12.08
CA PRO A 96 -6.49 12.81 13.43
C PRO A 96 -7.98 12.49 13.46
N ARG A 97 -8.76 13.03 12.54
CA ARG A 97 -10.21 12.76 12.47
C ARG A 97 -10.52 11.32 12.11
N VAL A 98 -9.77 10.75 11.15
CA VAL A 98 -9.92 9.33 10.79
C VAL A 98 -9.56 8.43 11.98
N TYR A 99 -8.48 8.74 12.69
CA TYR A 99 -8.05 7.95 13.84
C TYR A 99 -9.02 8.03 15.02
N ASP A 100 -9.53 9.23 15.30
CA ASP A 100 -10.53 9.42 16.37
C ASP A 100 -11.85 8.74 16.01
N ALA A 101 -12.28 8.81 14.75
CA ALA A 101 -13.47 8.14 14.26
C ALA A 101 -13.33 6.60 14.31
N LEU A 102 -12.16 6.05 13.90
CA LEU A 102 -11.87 4.62 14.04
C LEU A 102 -11.93 4.16 15.49
N ARG A 103 -11.29 4.91 16.39
CA ARG A 103 -11.33 4.60 17.82
C ARG A 103 -12.74 4.69 18.37
N ALA A 104 -13.51 5.72 18.02
CA ALA A 104 -14.90 5.90 18.45
C ALA A 104 -15.78 4.75 17.95
N GLU A 105 -15.62 4.35 16.69
CA GLU A 105 -16.36 3.23 16.09
C GLU A 105 -16.13 1.93 16.86
N LEU A 106 -14.87 1.59 17.17
CA LEU A 106 -14.49 0.38 17.91
C LEU A 106 -14.79 0.44 19.42
N THR A 107 -15.16 1.61 19.95
CA THR A 107 -15.58 1.77 21.36
C THR A 107 -17.09 1.94 21.52
N ALA A 108 -17.82 2.18 20.43
CA ALA A 108 -19.25 2.41 20.47
C ALA A 108 -20.01 1.11 20.79
N ALA A 109 -20.66 1.05 21.96
CA ALA A 109 -21.68 0.04 22.17
C ALA A 109 -22.78 0.19 21.07
N PRO A 110 -23.20 -0.87 20.35
CA PRO A 110 -23.98 -1.92 21.01
C PRO A 110 -23.46 -3.34 20.80
N HIS A 111 -22.24 -3.53 20.33
CA HIS A 111 -21.72 -4.87 20.08
C HIS A 111 -20.89 -5.36 21.29
N PRO A 112 -20.97 -6.64 21.64
CA PRO A 112 -20.16 -7.19 22.74
C PRO A 112 -18.67 -7.14 22.42
N ALA A 113 -18.28 -7.35 21.16
CA ALA A 113 -16.93 -7.18 20.66
C ALA A 113 -16.95 -6.81 19.17
N ASP A 114 -16.02 -5.97 18.77
CA ASP A 114 -15.72 -5.73 17.37
C ASP A 114 -14.49 -6.54 16.96
N VAL A 115 -14.58 -7.23 15.83
CA VAL A 115 -13.44 -7.92 15.21
C VAL A 115 -13.12 -7.17 13.92
N LEU A 116 -12.04 -6.40 13.95
CA LEU A 116 -11.53 -5.70 12.78
C LEU A 116 -10.47 -6.57 12.11
N VAL A 117 -10.79 -7.07 10.94
CA VAL A 117 -9.88 -7.86 10.10
C VAL A 117 -9.31 -6.96 9.02
N VAL A 118 -7.98 -6.97 8.87
CA VAL A 118 -7.31 -6.36 7.71
C VAL A 118 -6.51 -7.47 7.03
N GLU A 119 -6.99 -7.86 5.83
CA GLU A 119 -6.33 -8.90 5.06
C GLU A 119 -5.17 -8.35 4.23
N ASP A 120 -4.15 -9.19 4.08
CA ASP A 120 -2.96 -8.97 3.26
C ASP A 120 -2.25 -7.63 3.55
N VAL A 121 -2.02 -7.31 4.84
CA VAL A 121 -1.38 -6.05 5.29
C VAL A 121 0.03 -5.82 4.75
N HIS A 122 0.66 -6.79 4.11
CA HIS A 122 1.90 -6.62 3.37
C HIS A 122 1.72 -5.74 2.11
N TRP A 123 0.48 -5.57 1.63
CA TRP A 123 0.13 -4.63 0.56
C TRP A 123 -0.47 -3.31 1.09
N ALA A 124 -0.52 -3.11 2.40
CA ALA A 124 -1.07 -1.89 2.97
C ALA A 124 -0.28 -0.65 2.55
N ASP A 125 -1.00 0.43 2.29
CA ASP A 125 -0.44 1.76 2.07
C ASP A 125 0.08 2.38 3.39
N GLU A 126 0.85 3.46 3.28
CA GLU A 126 1.47 4.11 4.45
C GLU A 126 0.43 4.63 5.45
N ALA A 127 -0.68 5.19 4.96
CA ALA A 127 -1.74 5.71 5.83
C ALA A 127 -2.47 4.60 6.57
N SER A 128 -2.71 3.45 5.92
CA SER A 128 -3.28 2.26 6.54
C SER A 128 -2.37 1.68 7.62
N LEU A 129 -1.06 1.57 7.35
CA LEU A 129 -0.09 1.13 8.35
C LEU A 129 -0.05 2.05 9.57
N ASP A 130 -0.13 3.38 9.36
CA ASP A 130 -0.16 4.33 10.47
C ASP A 130 -1.46 4.27 11.28
N ALA A 131 -2.61 4.05 10.62
CA ALA A 131 -3.88 3.84 11.30
C ALA A 131 -3.85 2.54 12.16
N LEU A 132 -3.28 1.47 11.61
CA LEU A 132 -3.08 0.22 12.36
C LEU A 132 -2.13 0.42 13.54
N ARG A 133 -1.04 1.16 13.39
CA ARG A 133 -0.14 1.51 14.51
C ARG A 133 -0.86 2.27 15.61
N PHE A 134 -1.70 3.24 15.22
CA PHE A 134 -2.51 4.00 16.17
C PHE A 134 -3.44 3.10 16.97
N LEU A 135 -4.11 2.13 16.32
CA LEU A 135 -5.00 1.16 16.96
C LEU A 135 -4.24 0.18 17.84
N VAL A 136 -3.13 -0.39 17.38
CA VAL A 136 -2.29 -1.34 18.13
C VAL A 136 -1.82 -0.74 19.46
N HIS A 137 -1.40 0.52 19.48
CA HIS A 137 -1.00 1.21 20.71
C HIS A 137 -2.12 1.39 21.74
N ARG A 138 -3.37 1.17 21.34
CA ARG A 138 -4.55 1.41 22.18
C ARG A 138 -5.43 0.17 22.35
N VAL A 139 -5.09 -0.91 21.67
CA VAL A 139 -5.93 -2.10 21.53
C VAL A 139 -6.34 -2.67 22.89
N GLU A 140 -5.45 -2.67 23.87
CA GLU A 140 -5.71 -3.18 25.23
C GLU A 140 -6.86 -2.47 25.96
N ARG A 141 -7.22 -1.25 25.50
CA ARG A 141 -8.29 -0.42 26.04
C ARG A 141 -9.52 -0.38 25.15
N LEU A 142 -9.53 -1.16 24.09
CA LEU A 142 -10.64 -1.25 23.14
C LEU A 142 -11.37 -2.59 23.34
N PRO A 143 -12.70 -2.62 23.27
CA PRO A 143 -13.46 -3.87 23.21
C PRO A 143 -13.37 -4.46 21.80
N ALA A 144 -12.15 -4.68 21.30
CA ALA A 144 -11.91 -5.05 19.91
C ALA A 144 -10.76 -6.06 19.77
N LEU A 145 -10.95 -7.00 18.83
CA LEU A 145 -9.89 -7.88 18.33
C LEU A 145 -9.44 -7.37 16.96
N LEU A 146 -8.15 -7.06 16.83
CA LEU A 146 -7.54 -6.72 15.54
C LEU A 146 -6.92 -7.99 14.93
N VAL A 147 -7.43 -8.44 13.80
CA VAL A 147 -6.89 -9.59 13.06
C VAL A 147 -6.15 -9.07 11.83
N LEU A 148 -4.86 -9.32 11.74
CA LEU A 148 -4.01 -8.87 10.65
C LEU A 148 -3.47 -10.10 9.90
N THR A 149 -3.78 -10.24 8.62
CA THR A 149 -3.20 -11.31 7.82
C THR A 149 -2.07 -10.80 6.95
N TYR A 150 -1.01 -11.58 6.78
CA TYR A 150 0.08 -11.23 5.87
C TYR A 150 0.83 -12.46 5.37
N ARG A 151 1.60 -12.27 4.30
CA ARG A 151 2.52 -13.28 3.75
C ARG A 151 3.92 -12.97 4.25
N ASP A 152 4.52 -13.92 4.94
CA ASP A 152 5.86 -13.79 5.48
C ASP A 152 6.95 -14.01 4.41
N ASP A 153 6.66 -14.78 3.38
CA ASP A 153 7.51 -15.04 2.22
C ASP A 153 7.64 -13.85 1.25
N GLU A 154 6.71 -12.88 1.30
CA GLU A 154 6.76 -11.64 0.50
C GLU A 154 7.42 -10.46 1.25
N LEU A 155 7.88 -10.64 2.49
CA LEU A 155 8.50 -9.57 3.29
C LEU A 155 10.01 -9.51 3.09
N ASP A 156 10.50 -8.54 2.35
CA ASP A 156 11.92 -8.22 2.30
C ASP A 156 12.39 -7.49 3.58
N ARG A 157 13.71 -7.35 3.78
CA ARG A 157 14.30 -6.73 4.99
C ARG A 157 13.94 -5.25 5.17
N ARG A 158 13.44 -4.57 4.15
CA ARG A 158 13.09 -3.14 4.15
C ARG A 158 11.59 -2.90 4.11
N HIS A 159 10.80 -3.98 4.18
CA HIS A 159 9.36 -3.88 4.04
C HIS A 159 8.75 -3.00 5.16
N PRO A 160 7.89 -2.00 4.83
CA PRO A 160 7.31 -1.08 5.81
C PRO A 160 6.54 -1.77 6.94
N LEU A 161 5.98 -2.94 6.68
CA LEU A 161 5.24 -3.74 7.66
C LEU A 161 6.10 -4.13 8.87
N HIS A 162 7.44 -4.26 8.72
CA HIS A 162 8.31 -4.59 9.87
C HIS A 162 8.20 -3.61 11.02
N HIS A 163 7.94 -2.33 10.73
CA HIS A 163 7.74 -1.33 11.79
C HIS A 163 6.46 -1.60 12.59
N LEU A 164 5.37 -1.97 11.91
CA LEU A 164 4.11 -2.35 12.59
C LEU A 164 4.31 -3.63 13.39
N LEU A 165 4.91 -4.69 12.81
CA LEU A 165 5.17 -5.95 13.50
C LEU A 165 6.08 -5.77 14.72
N GLY A 166 7.07 -4.87 14.64
CA GLY A 166 7.92 -4.51 15.77
C GLY A 166 7.18 -3.79 16.89
N GLN A 167 6.11 -3.06 16.60
CA GLN A 167 5.23 -2.45 17.62
C GLN A 167 4.26 -3.47 18.20
N VAL A 168 3.62 -4.28 17.33
CA VAL A 168 2.75 -5.38 17.78
C VAL A 168 3.48 -6.31 18.75
N SER A 169 4.76 -6.63 18.49
CA SER A 169 5.53 -7.51 19.38
C SER A 169 5.78 -6.96 20.78
N ARG A 170 5.48 -5.68 21.03
CA ARG A 170 5.60 -5.02 22.35
C ARG A 170 4.26 -4.89 23.05
N ALA A 171 3.14 -5.16 22.39
CA ALA A 171 1.83 -5.19 23.02
C ALA A 171 1.75 -6.43 23.94
N GLU A 172 1.05 -6.29 25.07
CA GLU A 172 0.96 -7.36 26.07
C GLU A 172 0.11 -8.53 25.58
N ARG A 173 -0.89 -8.26 24.73
CA ARG A 173 -1.86 -9.24 24.23
C ARG A 173 -1.73 -9.43 22.74
N VAL A 174 -0.88 -10.36 22.33
CA VAL A 174 -0.63 -10.70 20.92
C VAL A 174 -0.74 -12.20 20.70
N HIS A 175 -1.62 -12.58 19.81
CA HIS A 175 -1.76 -13.96 19.33
C HIS A 175 -1.02 -14.10 18.00
N ARG A 176 -0.04 -14.99 17.93
CA ARG A 176 0.71 -15.29 16.71
C ARG A 176 0.25 -16.63 16.18
N LEU A 177 -0.39 -16.61 15.02
CA LEU A 177 -1.02 -17.76 14.39
C LEU A 177 -0.29 -18.07 13.06
N PRO A 178 0.89 -18.73 13.11
CA PRO A 178 1.55 -19.22 11.92
C PRO A 178 0.76 -20.38 11.35
N LEU A 179 0.25 -20.25 10.12
CA LEU A 179 -0.50 -21.33 9.49
C LEU A 179 0.45 -22.34 8.87
N SER A 180 0.31 -23.59 9.26
CA SER A 180 1.07 -24.71 8.73
C SER A 180 0.41 -25.31 7.49
N ARG A 181 1.22 -25.98 6.66
CA ARG A 181 0.71 -26.83 5.55
C ARG A 181 -0.10 -28.00 6.11
N LEU A 182 -1.04 -28.50 5.32
CA LEU A 182 -1.83 -29.67 5.68
C LEU A 182 -0.96 -30.92 5.80
N SER A 183 -1.29 -31.77 6.76
CA SER A 183 -0.67 -33.07 6.89
C SER A 183 -1.04 -34.01 5.71
N ALA A 184 -0.25 -35.06 5.51
CA ALA A 184 -0.59 -36.11 4.56
C ALA A 184 -1.95 -36.77 4.87
N GLY A 185 -2.38 -36.74 6.15
CA GLY A 185 -3.69 -37.21 6.59
C GLY A 185 -4.83 -36.35 6.05
N ALA A 186 -4.71 -35.02 6.20
CA ALA A 186 -5.68 -34.07 5.69
C ALA A 186 -5.73 -34.08 4.15
N VAL A 187 -4.57 -34.17 3.48
CA VAL A 187 -4.52 -34.29 2.02
C VAL A 187 -5.24 -35.56 1.56
N ARG A 188 -5.06 -36.70 2.25
CA ARG A 188 -5.78 -37.94 1.96
C ARG A 188 -7.29 -37.75 2.10
N GLN A 189 -7.73 -37.05 3.12
CA GLN A 189 -9.16 -36.75 3.34
C GLN A 189 -9.73 -35.88 2.20
N LEU A 190 -9.01 -34.84 1.78
CA LEU A 190 -9.43 -33.97 0.66
C LEU A 190 -9.43 -34.72 -0.68
N SER A 191 -8.47 -35.61 -0.89
CA SER A 191 -8.34 -36.38 -2.12
C SER A 191 -9.35 -37.52 -2.22
N ALA A 192 -10.06 -37.90 -1.14
CA ALA A 192 -10.99 -39.01 -1.11
C ALA A 192 -12.15 -38.90 -2.11
N VAL A 193 -12.49 -37.70 -2.56
CA VAL A 193 -13.54 -37.46 -3.58
C VAL A 193 -13.01 -37.50 -5.02
N SER A 194 -11.70 -37.62 -5.18
CA SER A 194 -11.03 -37.71 -6.48
C SER A 194 -10.55 -39.17 -6.75
N ARG A 195 -10.11 -39.43 -7.99
CA ARG A 195 -9.45 -40.67 -8.34
C ARG A 195 -7.93 -40.61 -8.29
N LEU A 196 -7.39 -39.48 -7.76
CA LEU A 196 -5.96 -39.21 -7.67
C LEU A 196 -5.34 -39.97 -6.49
N ASP A 197 -4.08 -40.38 -6.63
CA ASP A 197 -3.32 -40.92 -5.51
C ASP A 197 -2.98 -39.78 -4.51
N PRO A 198 -3.45 -39.86 -3.26
CA PRO A 198 -3.17 -38.86 -2.26
C PRO A 198 -1.68 -38.62 -1.97
N ALA A 199 -0.83 -39.63 -2.19
CA ALA A 199 0.61 -39.51 -2.00
C ALA A 199 1.23 -38.64 -3.10
N GLU A 200 0.83 -38.85 -4.36
CA GLU A 200 1.26 -38.00 -5.49
C GLU A 200 0.73 -36.57 -5.33
N VAL A 201 -0.52 -36.39 -4.88
CA VAL A 201 -1.08 -35.05 -4.59
C VAL A 201 -0.26 -34.36 -3.51
N TYR A 202 0.10 -35.06 -2.43
CA TYR A 202 0.93 -34.49 -1.37
C TYR A 202 2.33 -34.13 -1.87
N GLU A 203 2.97 -34.96 -2.67
CA GLU A 203 4.30 -34.71 -3.23
C GLU A 203 4.34 -33.44 -4.08
N VAL A 204 3.35 -33.27 -4.98
CA VAL A 204 3.28 -32.10 -5.87
C VAL A 204 2.89 -30.83 -5.12
N THR A 205 1.98 -30.91 -4.15
CA THR A 205 1.43 -29.74 -3.44
C THR A 205 2.19 -29.39 -2.16
N SER A 206 2.99 -30.34 -1.65
CA SER A 206 3.61 -30.28 -0.33
C SER A 206 2.63 -29.92 0.78
N GLY A 207 1.36 -30.27 0.62
CA GLY A 207 0.29 -30.00 1.59
C GLY A 207 -0.20 -28.55 1.62
N ASN A 208 0.14 -27.68 0.67
CA ASN A 208 -0.47 -26.36 0.60
C ASN A 208 -1.97 -26.48 0.27
N PRO A 209 -2.89 -25.99 1.13
CA PRO A 209 -4.33 -26.23 1.00
C PRO A 209 -4.91 -25.80 -0.34
N PHE A 210 -4.49 -24.62 -0.83
CA PHE A 210 -4.93 -24.11 -2.13
C PHE A 210 -4.50 -25.05 -3.26
N PHE A 211 -3.25 -25.48 -3.25
CA PHE A 211 -2.71 -26.36 -4.28
C PHE A 211 -3.38 -27.75 -4.25
N VAL A 212 -3.62 -28.27 -3.06
CA VAL A 212 -4.37 -29.53 -2.90
C VAL A 212 -5.77 -29.39 -3.51
N ALA A 213 -6.49 -28.31 -3.17
CA ALA A 213 -7.83 -28.07 -3.70
C ALA A 213 -7.84 -27.93 -5.23
N GLU A 214 -6.86 -27.22 -5.82
CA GLU A 214 -6.76 -27.04 -7.27
C GLU A 214 -6.42 -28.35 -8.00
N VAL A 215 -5.47 -29.13 -7.49
CA VAL A 215 -5.09 -30.43 -8.06
C VAL A 215 -6.27 -31.40 -7.99
N VAL A 216 -6.95 -31.50 -6.85
CA VAL A 216 -8.12 -32.34 -6.66
C VAL A 216 -9.29 -31.91 -7.57
N ALA A 217 -9.52 -30.61 -7.71
CA ALA A 217 -10.56 -30.05 -8.58
C ALA A 217 -10.26 -30.23 -10.08
N ALA A 218 -8.99 -30.23 -10.46
CA ALA A 218 -8.55 -30.52 -11.83
C ALA A 218 -8.57 -32.01 -12.16
N GLY A 219 -8.66 -32.86 -11.13
CA GLY A 219 -8.56 -34.32 -11.18
C GLY A 219 -9.51 -35.00 -12.17
N GLY A 220 -9.15 -34.89 -13.44
CA GLY A 220 -9.72 -35.62 -14.55
C GLY A 220 -8.91 -36.89 -14.88
N THR A 221 -9.20 -37.48 -16.02
CA THR A 221 -8.63 -38.73 -16.52
C THR A 221 -7.11 -38.72 -16.85
N GLY A 222 -6.39 -37.65 -16.50
CA GLY A 222 -5.00 -37.41 -16.90
C GLY A 222 -3.92 -37.48 -15.81
N GLY A 223 -4.26 -37.90 -14.58
CA GLY A 223 -3.30 -37.94 -13.46
C GLY A 223 -3.09 -36.59 -12.76
N VAL A 224 -2.11 -36.52 -11.83
CA VAL A 224 -1.77 -35.30 -11.10
C VAL A 224 -1.02 -34.34 -12.04
N PRO A 225 -1.45 -33.06 -12.18
CA PRO A 225 -0.73 -32.09 -12.99
C PRO A 225 0.69 -31.85 -12.45
N PRO A 226 1.70 -31.65 -13.32
CA PRO A 226 3.09 -31.49 -12.87
C PRO A 226 3.35 -30.20 -12.10
N THR A 227 2.53 -29.18 -12.29
CA THR A 227 2.57 -27.95 -11.52
C THR A 227 1.18 -27.46 -11.17
N VAL A 228 1.11 -26.60 -10.15
CA VAL A 228 -0.16 -25.97 -9.73
C VAL A 228 -0.69 -25.01 -10.79
N VAL A 229 0.20 -24.30 -11.48
CA VAL A 229 -0.18 -23.42 -12.59
C VAL A 229 -0.86 -24.24 -13.68
N ASP A 230 -0.33 -25.44 -13.99
CA ASP A 230 -0.96 -26.35 -14.96
C ASP A 230 -2.35 -26.81 -14.50
N ALA A 231 -2.54 -27.05 -13.20
CA ALA A 231 -3.84 -27.40 -12.63
C ALA A 231 -4.87 -26.27 -12.83
N VAL A 232 -4.51 -25.03 -12.51
CA VAL A 232 -5.35 -23.85 -12.72
C VAL A 232 -5.65 -23.66 -14.21
N LEU A 233 -4.63 -23.69 -15.07
CA LEU A 233 -4.80 -23.54 -16.51
C LEU A 233 -5.63 -24.68 -17.14
N ALA A 234 -5.55 -25.90 -16.60
CA ALA A 234 -6.37 -27.01 -17.06
C ALA A 234 -7.86 -26.76 -16.80
N ARG A 235 -8.21 -26.15 -15.67
CA ARG A 235 -9.60 -25.76 -15.35
C ARG A 235 -10.12 -24.69 -16.31
N LEU A 236 -9.26 -23.75 -16.71
CA LEU A 236 -9.61 -22.69 -17.65
C LEU A 236 -9.87 -23.23 -19.07
N ARG A 237 -9.11 -24.25 -19.51
CA ARG A 237 -9.27 -24.85 -20.84
C ARG A 237 -10.66 -25.49 -21.09
N GLY A 238 -11.33 -25.88 -20.03
CA GLY A 238 -12.69 -26.47 -20.13
C GLY A 238 -13.82 -25.44 -20.10
N LEU A 239 -13.53 -24.13 -20.09
CA LEU A 239 -14.50 -23.05 -20.14
C LEU A 239 -14.83 -22.68 -21.59
N ASP A 240 -16.07 -22.23 -21.83
CA ASP A 240 -16.44 -21.56 -23.06
C ASP A 240 -15.73 -20.20 -23.16
N ASP A 241 -15.67 -19.68 -24.38
CA ASP A 241 -14.92 -18.46 -24.67
C ASP A 241 -15.47 -17.25 -23.90
N ARG A 242 -16.80 -17.14 -23.76
CA ARG A 242 -17.46 -16.04 -23.02
C ARG A 242 -17.08 -16.04 -21.53
N THR A 243 -17.11 -17.22 -20.91
CA THR A 243 -16.71 -17.36 -19.50
C THR A 243 -15.22 -17.09 -19.32
N ARG A 244 -14.40 -17.49 -20.29
CA ARG A 244 -12.96 -17.21 -20.27
C ARG A 244 -12.68 -15.73 -20.38
N ASP A 245 -13.32 -15.04 -21.34
CA ASP A 245 -13.21 -13.58 -21.50
C ASP A 245 -13.62 -12.82 -20.23
N ALA A 246 -14.69 -13.28 -19.55
CA ALA A 246 -15.12 -12.70 -18.30
C ALA A 246 -14.08 -12.86 -17.17
N LEU A 247 -13.44 -14.04 -17.07
CA LEU A 247 -12.36 -14.27 -16.11
C LEU A 247 -11.13 -13.43 -16.42
N GLU A 248 -10.75 -13.31 -17.69
CA GLU A 248 -9.65 -12.44 -18.12
C GLU A 248 -9.91 -10.97 -17.76
N GLN A 249 -11.16 -10.52 -17.97
CA GLN A 249 -11.58 -9.15 -17.62
C GLN A 249 -11.51 -8.88 -16.11
N LEU A 250 -11.92 -9.84 -15.29
CA LEU A 250 -11.79 -9.72 -13.83
C LEU A 250 -10.34 -9.85 -13.35
N ALA A 251 -9.50 -10.62 -14.05
CA ALA A 251 -8.13 -10.87 -13.60
C ALA A 251 -7.23 -9.62 -13.62
N VAL A 252 -7.54 -8.65 -14.49
CA VAL A 252 -6.80 -7.38 -14.54
C VAL A 252 -7.22 -6.38 -13.44
N VAL A 253 -8.26 -6.70 -12.67
CA VAL A 253 -8.65 -5.91 -11.49
C VAL A 253 -8.04 -6.57 -10.25
N PRO A 254 -7.18 -5.89 -9.50
CA PRO A 254 -6.39 -6.49 -8.41
C PRO A 254 -7.19 -6.95 -7.19
N SER A 255 -8.43 -6.57 -7.07
CA SER A 255 -9.30 -6.88 -5.93
C SER A 255 -10.67 -7.41 -6.38
N ALA A 256 -11.54 -7.71 -5.41
CA ALA A 256 -12.93 -8.00 -5.71
C ALA A 256 -13.61 -6.76 -6.33
N VAL A 257 -14.38 -6.99 -7.37
CA VAL A 257 -15.04 -5.95 -8.17
C VAL A 257 -16.43 -5.68 -7.61
N GLU A 258 -16.73 -4.44 -7.28
CA GLU A 258 -18.05 -4.04 -6.77
C GLU A 258 -19.12 -4.21 -7.84
N ARG A 259 -20.33 -4.56 -7.43
CA ARG A 259 -21.47 -4.84 -8.31
C ARG A 259 -21.68 -3.79 -9.41
N PRO A 260 -21.63 -2.47 -9.13
CA PRO A 260 -21.82 -1.47 -10.18
C PRO A 260 -20.73 -1.49 -11.27
N LEU A 261 -19.51 -1.89 -10.92
CA LEU A 261 -18.45 -2.04 -11.92
C LEU A 261 -18.60 -3.36 -12.70
N VAL A 262 -19.04 -4.45 -12.06
CA VAL A 262 -19.41 -5.70 -12.76
C VAL A 262 -20.48 -5.42 -13.79
N ASP A 263 -21.56 -4.70 -13.41
CA ASP A 263 -22.66 -4.36 -14.32
C ASP A 263 -22.22 -3.42 -15.47
N ALA A 264 -21.16 -2.65 -15.29
CA ALA A 264 -20.57 -1.81 -16.34
C ALA A 264 -19.60 -2.57 -17.26
N LEU A 265 -18.96 -3.63 -16.77
CA LEU A 265 -18.00 -4.43 -17.54
C LEU A 265 -18.67 -5.54 -18.36
N PHE A 266 -19.83 -6.04 -17.91
CA PHE A 266 -20.49 -7.20 -18.50
C PHE A 266 -21.90 -6.88 -18.94
N THR A 267 -22.25 -7.24 -20.18
CA THR A 267 -23.56 -6.94 -20.76
C THR A 267 -24.71 -7.59 -19.99
N ASP A 268 -24.53 -8.82 -19.55
CA ASP A 268 -25.51 -9.57 -18.74
C ASP A 268 -25.16 -9.52 -17.23
N GLY A 269 -24.26 -8.61 -16.83
CA GLY A 269 -23.83 -8.42 -15.46
C GLY A 269 -23.25 -9.72 -14.84
N VAL A 270 -23.65 -10.01 -13.60
CA VAL A 270 -23.13 -11.20 -12.89
C VAL A 270 -23.55 -12.54 -13.52
N ALA A 271 -24.56 -12.58 -14.41
CA ALA A 271 -24.95 -13.82 -15.05
C ALA A 271 -23.83 -14.41 -15.93
N GLU A 272 -22.94 -13.56 -16.48
CA GLU A 272 -21.77 -13.99 -17.24
C GLU A 272 -20.74 -14.73 -16.37
N LEU A 273 -20.77 -14.53 -15.07
CA LEU A 273 -19.84 -15.12 -14.11
C LEU A 273 -20.31 -16.47 -13.57
N ALA A 274 -21.58 -16.87 -13.83
CA ALA A 274 -22.22 -18.04 -13.22
C ALA A 274 -21.46 -19.35 -13.49
N ALA A 275 -20.97 -19.55 -14.71
CA ALA A 275 -20.24 -20.77 -15.05
C ALA A 275 -18.87 -20.86 -14.34
N ALA A 276 -18.19 -19.72 -14.17
CA ALA A 276 -16.94 -19.64 -13.43
C ALA A 276 -17.14 -19.83 -11.91
N GLU A 277 -18.24 -19.31 -11.37
CA GLU A 277 -18.64 -19.51 -9.99
C GLU A 277 -18.98 -20.98 -9.71
N GLN A 278 -19.80 -21.63 -10.56
CA GLN A 278 -20.14 -23.06 -10.44
C GLN A 278 -18.90 -23.95 -10.45
N ARG A 279 -17.84 -23.54 -11.15
CA ARG A 279 -16.55 -24.24 -11.15
C ARG A 279 -15.65 -23.86 -9.97
N GLY A 280 -16.13 -22.98 -9.06
CA GLY A 280 -15.40 -22.55 -7.88
C GLY A 280 -14.17 -21.70 -8.17
N LEU A 281 -14.13 -21.00 -9.31
CA LEU A 281 -13.06 -20.05 -9.65
C LEU A 281 -13.34 -18.67 -9.08
N LEU A 282 -14.62 -18.28 -9.02
CA LEU A 282 -15.10 -17.01 -8.50
C LEU A 282 -15.95 -17.20 -7.25
N THR A 283 -16.05 -16.14 -6.48
CA THR A 283 -17.08 -15.93 -5.45
C THR A 283 -17.89 -14.72 -5.86
N VAL A 284 -19.21 -14.87 -5.92
CA VAL A 284 -20.15 -13.81 -6.28
C VAL A 284 -21.07 -13.56 -5.11
N THR A 285 -21.20 -12.31 -4.68
CA THR A 285 -22.15 -11.86 -3.67
C THR A 285 -23.04 -10.77 -4.27
N PRO A 286 -24.12 -10.33 -3.57
CA PRO A 286 -24.93 -9.23 -4.05
C PRO A 286 -24.14 -7.93 -4.27
N GLU A 287 -23.06 -7.72 -3.51
CA GLU A 287 -22.29 -6.50 -3.48
C GLU A 287 -21.08 -6.53 -4.40
N ARG A 288 -20.46 -7.70 -4.59
CA ARG A 288 -19.17 -7.85 -5.30
C ARG A 288 -18.97 -9.22 -5.94
N ALA A 289 -18.07 -9.27 -6.92
CA ALA A 289 -17.55 -10.50 -7.52
C ALA A 289 -16.02 -10.47 -7.53
N GLY A 290 -15.39 -11.60 -7.28
CA GLY A 290 -13.92 -11.70 -7.30
C GLY A 290 -13.44 -13.13 -7.40
N PHE A 291 -12.16 -13.29 -7.64
CA PHE A 291 -11.53 -14.61 -7.64
C PHE A 291 -11.59 -15.22 -6.22
N ARG A 292 -11.84 -16.53 -6.17
CA ARG A 292 -11.86 -17.25 -4.89
C ARG A 292 -10.50 -17.22 -4.19
N HIS A 293 -9.42 -17.18 -4.98
CA HIS A 293 -8.05 -17.09 -4.51
C HIS A 293 -7.23 -16.19 -5.43
N GLU A 294 -6.43 -15.32 -4.84
CA GLU A 294 -5.54 -14.41 -5.56
C GLU A 294 -4.57 -15.14 -6.51
N LEU A 295 -4.12 -16.34 -6.13
CA LEU A 295 -3.25 -17.15 -7.00
C LEU A 295 -3.93 -17.56 -8.31
N ILE A 296 -5.26 -17.78 -8.32
CA ILE A 296 -6.00 -18.03 -9.57
C ILE A 296 -6.00 -16.75 -10.40
N ARG A 297 -6.30 -15.60 -9.79
CA ARG A 297 -6.30 -14.30 -10.47
C ARG A 297 -4.96 -14.04 -11.14
N ARG A 298 -3.86 -14.18 -10.36
CA ARG A 298 -2.49 -14.02 -10.88
C ARG A 298 -2.19 -14.99 -12.02
N ALA A 299 -2.50 -16.26 -11.87
CA ALA A 299 -2.27 -17.25 -12.93
C ALA A 299 -3.00 -16.89 -14.23
N VAL A 300 -4.24 -16.37 -14.15
CA VAL A 300 -4.97 -15.87 -15.31
C VAL A 300 -4.29 -14.60 -15.87
N ALA A 301 -4.03 -13.61 -15.03
CA ALA A 301 -3.44 -12.34 -15.44
C ALA A 301 -2.05 -12.51 -16.09
N ASP A 302 -1.20 -13.38 -15.53
CA ASP A 302 0.16 -13.67 -16.03
C ASP A 302 0.13 -14.46 -17.35
N SER A 303 -0.94 -15.22 -17.60
CA SER A 303 -1.13 -15.94 -18.87
C SER A 303 -1.56 -15.04 -20.03
N LEU A 304 -1.99 -13.80 -19.75
CA LEU A 304 -2.48 -12.86 -20.76
C LEU A 304 -1.35 -12.29 -21.62
N PRO A 305 -1.50 -12.30 -22.95
CA PRO A 305 -0.63 -11.52 -23.83
C PRO A 305 -0.70 -10.04 -23.47
N ALA A 306 0.43 -9.32 -23.61
CA ALA A 306 0.51 -7.89 -23.28
C ALA A 306 -0.57 -7.04 -23.99
N ALA A 307 -0.83 -7.31 -25.27
CA ALA A 307 -1.88 -6.61 -26.03
C ALA A 307 -3.27 -6.81 -25.41
N ARG A 308 -3.60 -8.04 -24.99
CA ARG A 308 -4.88 -8.36 -24.36
C ARG A 308 -5.01 -7.68 -23.00
N ARG A 309 -3.96 -7.69 -22.19
CA ARG A 309 -3.94 -7.00 -20.89
C ARG A 309 -4.16 -5.49 -21.03
N ILE A 310 -3.53 -4.84 -22.02
CA ILE A 310 -3.75 -3.43 -22.34
C ILE A 310 -5.22 -3.16 -22.72
N GLU A 311 -5.81 -4.00 -23.57
CA GLU A 311 -7.22 -3.87 -23.99
C GLU A 311 -8.18 -3.98 -22.79
N LEU A 312 -8.01 -5.01 -21.96
CA LEU A 312 -8.84 -5.25 -20.77
C LEU A 312 -8.72 -4.10 -19.76
N ASN A 313 -7.51 -3.60 -19.51
CA ASN A 313 -7.32 -2.43 -18.63
C ASN A 313 -7.97 -1.16 -19.21
N ARG A 314 -7.96 -0.98 -20.53
CA ARG A 314 -8.66 0.14 -21.17
C ARG A 314 -10.17 0.04 -20.99
N HIS A 315 -10.73 -1.17 -21.03
CA HIS A 315 -12.15 -1.38 -20.79
C HIS A 315 -12.51 -1.06 -19.32
N VAL A 316 -11.72 -1.53 -18.33
CA VAL A 316 -11.92 -1.15 -16.93
C VAL A 316 -11.79 0.36 -16.72
N LEU A 317 -10.78 0.99 -17.33
CA LEU A 317 -10.58 2.43 -17.27
C LEU A 317 -11.82 3.19 -17.76
N ALA A 318 -12.36 2.80 -18.91
CA ALA A 318 -13.56 3.42 -19.47
C ALA A 318 -14.77 3.32 -18.53
N ALA A 319 -14.97 2.14 -17.93
CA ALA A 319 -16.05 1.91 -16.96
C ALA A 319 -15.87 2.76 -15.69
N LEU A 320 -14.63 2.87 -15.17
CA LEU A 320 -14.33 3.69 -13.99
C LEU A 320 -14.53 5.19 -14.27
N VAL A 321 -14.11 5.66 -15.44
CA VAL A 321 -14.25 7.09 -15.82
C VAL A 321 -15.72 7.47 -16.04
N ALA A 322 -16.53 6.55 -16.57
CA ALA A 322 -17.97 6.78 -16.74
C ALA A 322 -18.73 6.88 -15.42
N LYS A 323 -18.21 6.29 -14.35
CA LYS A 323 -18.81 6.30 -13.01
C LYS A 323 -18.34 7.53 -12.24
N THR A 324 -19.28 8.39 -11.86
CA THR A 324 -19.01 9.55 -10.99
C THR A 324 -18.53 9.10 -9.61
N GLY A 325 -17.44 9.70 -9.12
CA GLY A 325 -16.88 9.42 -7.80
C GLY A 325 -16.01 8.16 -7.72
N SER A 326 -15.53 7.67 -8.86
CA SER A 326 -14.49 6.61 -8.89
C SER A 326 -13.22 7.07 -8.17
N ASP A 327 -12.58 6.15 -7.46
CA ASP A 327 -11.32 6.40 -6.78
C ASP A 327 -10.22 6.76 -7.80
N PRO A 328 -9.60 7.97 -7.74
CA PRO A 328 -8.61 8.40 -8.70
C PRO A 328 -7.39 7.48 -8.76
N ALA A 329 -7.00 6.83 -7.65
CA ALA A 329 -5.88 5.90 -7.62
C ALA A 329 -6.14 4.66 -8.49
N ARG A 330 -7.38 4.11 -8.46
CA ARG A 330 -7.79 3.00 -9.34
C ARG A 330 -7.81 3.42 -10.81
N VAL A 331 -8.31 4.62 -11.10
CA VAL A 331 -8.32 5.18 -12.46
C VAL A 331 -6.88 5.29 -12.99
N VAL A 332 -5.97 5.83 -12.19
CA VAL A 332 -4.55 5.99 -12.57
C VAL A 332 -3.86 4.63 -12.74
N HIS A 333 -4.17 3.63 -11.90
CA HIS A 333 -3.64 2.28 -12.04
C HIS A 333 -4.01 1.70 -13.42
N HIS A 334 -5.29 1.66 -13.75
CA HIS A 334 -5.74 1.10 -15.05
C HIS A 334 -5.31 1.95 -16.24
N ALA A 335 -5.18 3.27 -16.08
CA ALA A 335 -4.61 4.15 -17.10
C ALA A 335 -3.13 3.83 -17.37
N ALA A 336 -2.35 3.58 -16.34
CA ALA A 336 -0.94 3.20 -16.47
C ALA A 336 -0.78 1.84 -17.17
N GLU A 337 -1.57 0.83 -16.78
CA GLU A 337 -1.59 -0.49 -17.41
C GLU A 337 -2.11 -0.46 -18.86
N ALA A 338 -3.06 0.44 -19.17
CA ALA A 338 -3.58 0.66 -20.51
C ALA A 338 -2.66 1.52 -21.40
N GLY A 339 -1.62 2.16 -20.81
CA GLY A 339 -0.76 3.12 -21.50
C GLY A 339 -1.47 4.44 -21.85
N ASP A 340 -2.56 4.79 -21.16
CA ASP A 340 -3.34 6.00 -21.40
C ASP A 340 -2.73 7.19 -20.67
N GLN A 341 -1.87 7.91 -21.38
CA GLN A 341 -1.15 9.08 -20.86
C GLN A 341 -2.07 10.27 -20.57
N GLU A 342 -3.18 10.40 -21.29
CA GLU A 342 -4.15 11.47 -21.09
C GLU A 342 -4.91 11.27 -19.77
N ALA A 343 -5.37 10.07 -19.52
CA ALA A 343 -6.02 9.73 -18.25
C ALA A 343 -5.07 9.88 -17.05
N ILE A 344 -3.78 9.49 -17.18
CA ILE A 344 -2.77 9.72 -16.14
C ILE A 344 -2.62 11.22 -15.86
N ALA A 345 -2.47 12.06 -16.90
CA ALA A 345 -2.33 13.50 -16.73
C ALA A 345 -3.57 14.12 -16.07
N ARG A 346 -4.76 13.65 -16.43
CA ARG A 346 -6.03 14.19 -15.92
C ARG A 346 -6.32 13.80 -14.49
N TYR A 347 -6.16 12.54 -14.11
CA TYR A 347 -6.59 12.00 -12.82
C TYR A 347 -5.43 11.85 -11.81
N GLY A 348 -4.19 11.80 -12.28
CA GLY A 348 -3.01 11.62 -11.44
C GLY A 348 -2.79 12.73 -10.41
N PRO A 349 -3.00 14.03 -10.73
CA PRO A 349 -2.89 15.11 -9.76
C PRO A 349 -3.89 14.99 -8.59
N ASP A 350 -5.10 14.46 -8.84
CA ASP A 350 -6.11 14.23 -7.82
C ASP A 350 -5.77 13.01 -6.97
N ALA A 351 -5.33 11.91 -7.58
CA ALA A 351 -4.84 10.73 -6.86
C ALA A 351 -3.69 11.09 -5.92
N ALA A 352 -2.75 11.91 -6.38
CA ALA A 352 -1.65 12.38 -5.56
C ALA A 352 -2.11 13.30 -4.40
N ARG A 353 -3.11 14.13 -4.65
CA ARG A 353 -3.70 15.00 -3.61
C ARG A 353 -4.41 14.19 -2.53
N ASP A 354 -5.18 13.18 -2.93
CA ASP A 354 -5.89 12.30 -2.00
C ASP A 354 -4.92 11.48 -1.16
N ALA A 355 -3.85 10.97 -1.79
CA ALA A 355 -2.79 10.24 -1.09
C ALA A 355 -2.05 11.14 -0.08
N SER A 356 -1.65 12.34 -0.49
CA SER A 356 -1.00 13.34 0.38
C SER A 356 -1.91 13.73 1.56
N GLY A 357 -3.20 13.99 1.29
CA GLY A 357 -4.20 14.33 2.32
C GLY A 357 -4.40 13.21 3.34
N ALA A 358 -4.34 11.96 2.91
CA ALA A 358 -4.36 10.80 3.80
C ALA A 358 -3.02 10.55 4.52
N GLY A 359 -1.94 11.25 4.13
CA GLY A 359 -0.58 11.06 4.64
C GLY A 359 0.14 9.85 4.05
N ALA A 360 -0.32 9.33 2.91
CA ALA A 360 0.34 8.31 2.13
C ALA A 360 1.36 8.96 1.17
N HIS A 361 2.44 9.50 1.76
CA HIS A 361 3.42 10.33 1.04
C HIS A 361 4.19 9.57 -0.05
N ARG A 362 4.44 8.25 0.15
CA ARG A 362 5.09 7.40 -0.87
C ARG A 362 4.20 7.21 -2.09
N GLU A 363 2.93 6.97 -1.87
CA GLU A 363 1.91 6.83 -2.90
C GLU A 363 1.69 8.17 -3.62
N ALA A 364 1.62 9.29 -2.89
CA ALA A 364 1.54 10.63 -3.47
C ALA A 364 2.74 10.93 -4.40
N ALA A 365 3.96 10.65 -3.94
CA ALA A 365 5.16 10.81 -4.75
C ALA A 365 5.16 9.87 -5.97
N ALA A 366 4.65 8.63 -5.83
CA ALA A 366 4.55 7.69 -6.94
C ALA A 366 3.56 8.18 -8.01
N HIS A 367 2.39 8.69 -7.62
CA HIS A 367 1.43 9.29 -8.55
C HIS A 367 2.00 10.51 -9.25
N LEU A 368 2.62 11.44 -8.52
CA LEU A 368 3.26 12.62 -9.12
C LEU A 368 4.38 12.25 -10.09
N ARG A 369 5.15 11.20 -9.79
CA ARG A 369 6.18 10.70 -10.70
C ARG A 369 5.59 10.19 -12.02
N LEU A 370 4.43 9.52 -11.99
CA LEU A 370 3.71 9.10 -13.20
C LEU A 370 3.20 10.31 -14.00
N VAL A 371 2.63 11.29 -13.32
CA VAL A 371 2.15 12.56 -13.91
C VAL A 371 3.29 13.31 -14.58
N LEU A 372 4.42 13.46 -13.88
CA LEU A 372 5.58 14.22 -14.38
C LEU A 372 6.29 13.56 -15.59
N ARG A 373 6.02 12.29 -15.90
CA ARG A 373 6.42 11.69 -17.18
C ARG A 373 5.66 12.29 -18.37
N GLN A 374 4.53 12.94 -18.11
CA GLN A 374 3.65 13.57 -19.10
C GLN A 374 3.80 15.10 -19.10
N ARG A 375 4.97 15.63 -18.71
CA ARG A 375 5.24 17.08 -18.50
C ARG A 375 4.84 17.99 -19.66
N ASP A 376 4.92 17.49 -20.89
CA ASP A 376 4.58 18.23 -22.11
C ASP A 376 3.06 18.50 -22.27
N ARG A 377 2.22 17.92 -21.41
CA ARG A 377 0.77 18.10 -21.41
C ARG A 377 0.30 19.19 -20.46
N PHE A 378 1.20 19.77 -19.67
CA PHE A 378 0.87 20.77 -18.65
C PHE A 378 1.39 22.15 -19.06
N GLU A 379 0.59 23.16 -18.76
CA GLU A 379 1.06 24.53 -18.83
C GLU A 379 2.18 24.79 -17.80
N ALA A 380 3.09 25.69 -18.12
CA ALA A 380 4.29 25.92 -17.31
C ALA A 380 3.98 26.24 -15.83
N ALA A 381 2.88 26.93 -15.57
CA ALA A 381 2.47 27.27 -14.21
C ALA A 381 2.00 26.03 -13.44
N GLU A 382 1.18 25.20 -14.06
CA GLU A 382 0.67 23.95 -13.49
C GLU A 382 1.80 22.94 -13.29
N LEU A 383 2.72 22.84 -14.26
CA LEU A 383 3.89 21.97 -14.14
C LEU A 383 4.77 22.39 -12.96
N ALA A 384 4.96 23.70 -12.73
CA ALA A 384 5.70 24.18 -11.57
C ALA A 384 5.03 23.78 -10.24
N ASP A 385 3.69 23.87 -10.15
CA ASP A 385 2.94 23.44 -8.97
C ASP A 385 3.07 21.90 -8.73
N LEU A 386 3.04 21.11 -9.80
CA LEU A 386 3.22 19.65 -9.69
C LEU A 386 4.63 19.27 -9.27
N LEU A 387 5.64 19.97 -9.75
CA LEU A 387 7.05 19.77 -9.37
C LEU A 387 7.30 20.15 -7.91
N GLU A 388 6.78 21.30 -7.45
CA GLU A 388 6.85 21.71 -6.04
C GLU A 388 6.21 20.63 -5.14
N ARG A 389 5.00 20.17 -5.50
CA ARG A 389 4.33 19.11 -4.74
C ARG A 389 5.15 17.83 -4.72
N TYR A 390 5.70 17.40 -5.84
CA TYR A 390 6.56 16.22 -5.91
C TYR A 390 7.83 16.38 -5.07
N ALA A 391 8.43 17.58 -5.05
CA ALA A 391 9.58 17.86 -4.22
C ALA A 391 9.25 17.77 -2.72
N VAL A 392 8.09 18.29 -2.30
CA VAL A 392 7.62 18.22 -0.90
C VAL A 392 7.37 16.76 -0.47
N GLU A 393 6.69 15.97 -1.31
CA GLU A 393 6.43 14.56 -1.01
C GLU A 393 7.74 13.75 -0.96
N SER A 394 8.63 13.96 -1.93
CA SER A 394 9.95 13.31 -1.97
C SER A 394 10.81 13.67 -0.75
N TYR A 395 10.78 14.95 -0.32
CA TYR A 395 11.44 15.37 0.92
C TYR A 395 10.87 14.65 2.14
N THR A 396 9.54 14.48 2.21
CA THR A 396 8.86 13.86 3.34
C THR A 396 9.22 12.37 3.47
N ILE A 397 9.43 11.68 2.35
CA ILE A 397 9.86 10.27 2.34
C ILE A 397 11.40 10.10 2.34
N ALA A 398 12.15 11.19 2.58
CA ALA A 398 13.61 11.23 2.62
C ALA A 398 14.31 10.90 1.26
N ASP A 399 13.63 11.02 0.13
CA ASP A 399 14.24 11.00 -1.21
C ASP A 399 14.77 12.39 -1.57
N SER A 400 15.89 12.76 -0.95
CA SER A 400 16.47 14.10 -1.09
C SER A 400 16.94 14.41 -2.51
N ALA A 401 17.35 13.41 -3.29
CA ALA A 401 17.78 13.60 -4.67
C ALA A 401 16.62 14.02 -5.56
N ALA A 402 15.52 13.24 -5.54
CA ALA A 402 14.31 13.56 -6.29
C ALA A 402 13.72 14.91 -5.87
N ALA A 403 13.74 15.21 -4.56
CA ALA A 403 13.25 16.47 -4.02
C ALA A 403 14.05 17.69 -4.55
N VAL A 404 15.39 17.60 -4.55
CA VAL A 404 16.27 18.68 -5.06
C VAL A 404 16.05 18.91 -6.56
N ASP A 405 16.00 17.85 -7.35
CA ASP A 405 15.87 17.94 -8.80
C ASP A 405 14.52 18.57 -9.19
N ALA A 406 13.43 18.08 -8.59
CA ALA A 406 12.09 18.60 -8.84
C ALA A 406 11.96 20.07 -8.43
N GLU A 407 12.49 20.45 -7.25
CA GLU A 407 12.39 21.82 -6.76
C GLU A 407 13.24 22.80 -7.58
N ARG A 408 14.37 22.34 -8.13
CA ARG A 408 15.17 23.15 -9.08
C ARG A 408 14.42 23.42 -10.38
N ASP A 409 13.72 22.40 -10.90
CA ASP A 409 12.89 22.54 -12.09
C ASP A 409 11.72 23.50 -11.83
N ALA A 410 11.04 23.42 -10.67
CA ALA A 410 9.98 24.33 -10.26
C ALA A 410 10.50 25.78 -10.19
N VAL A 411 11.63 26.01 -9.51
CA VAL A 411 12.29 27.32 -9.42
C VAL A 411 12.62 27.88 -10.81
N ALA A 412 13.09 27.05 -11.74
CA ALA A 412 13.39 27.48 -13.10
C ALA A 412 12.13 27.95 -13.85
N LEU A 413 11.03 27.19 -13.76
CA LEU A 413 9.74 27.56 -14.35
C LEU A 413 9.16 28.83 -13.72
N ARG A 414 9.19 28.99 -12.41
CA ARG A 414 8.71 30.21 -11.72
C ARG A 414 9.50 31.46 -12.13
N ARG A 415 10.82 31.31 -12.34
CA ARG A 415 11.64 32.41 -12.88
C ARG A 415 11.23 32.78 -14.30
N PHE A 416 11.01 31.78 -15.16
CA PHE A 416 10.54 32.01 -16.53
C PHE A 416 9.17 32.69 -16.57
N LEU A 417 8.25 32.29 -15.69
CA LEU A 417 6.91 32.86 -15.57
C LEU A 417 6.88 34.25 -14.91
N GLY A 418 7.96 34.68 -14.26
CA GLY A 418 8.00 35.93 -13.49
C GLY A 418 7.16 35.91 -12.21
N ASP A 419 6.71 34.73 -11.73
CA ASP A 419 5.97 34.60 -10.46
C ASP A 419 6.90 34.72 -9.27
N THR A 420 7.15 35.95 -8.86
CA THR A 420 8.06 36.28 -7.75
C THR A 420 7.59 35.76 -6.40
N ARG A 421 6.26 35.57 -6.21
CA ARG A 421 5.70 35.08 -4.94
C ARG A 421 5.95 33.59 -4.78
N ALA A 422 5.55 32.78 -5.77
CA ALA A 422 5.79 31.35 -5.77
C ALA A 422 7.30 31.05 -5.80
N LEU A 423 8.09 31.75 -6.63
CA LEU A 423 9.54 31.64 -6.63
C LEU A 423 10.17 31.83 -5.23
N GLY A 424 9.65 32.79 -4.45
CA GLY A 424 10.12 33.00 -3.07
C GLY A 424 9.81 31.84 -2.12
N ALA A 425 8.68 31.15 -2.34
CA ALA A 425 8.30 29.94 -1.61
C ALA A 425 9.16 28.75 -2.02
N ASP A 426 9.33 28.52 -3.32
CA ASP A 426 10.14 27.41 -3.86
C ASP A 426 11.62 27.55 -3.43
N LEU A 427 12.21 28.75 -3.49
CA LEU A 427 13.57 28.97 -3.02
C LEU A 427 13.73 28.72 -1.51
N ARG A 428 12.70 28.92 -0.71
CA ARG A 428 12.70 28.54 0.71
C ARG A 428 12.70 27.03 0.88
N TRP A 429 11.88 26.33 0.09
CA TRP A 429 11.85 24.87 0.08
C TRP A 429 13.17 24.29 -0.40
N LEU A 430 13.70 24.78 -1.51
CA LEU A 430 15.00 24.36 -2.05
C LEU A 430 16.14 24.52 -1.03
N SER A 431 16.15 25.65 -0.31
CA SER A 431 17.10 25.86 0.79
C SER A 431 16.95 24.81 1.90
N ARG A 432 15.72 24.50 2.31
CA ARG A 432 15.44 23.50 3.34
C ARG A 432 15.83 22.09 2.90
N ILE A 433 15.49 21.71 1.66
CA ILE A 433 15.84 20.41 1.10
C ILE A 433 17.35 20.23 1.01
N HIS A 434 18.07 21.25 0.52
CA HIS A 434 19.54 21.23 0.49
C HIS A 434 20.17 21.13 1.88
N TRP A 435 19.62 21.86 2.86
CA TRP A 435 20.12 21.81 4.24
C TRP A 435 19.97 20.40 4.81
N TRP A 436 18.80 19.78 4.60
CA TRP A 436 18.53 18.39 5.03
C TRP A 436 19.42 17.37 4.32
N ALA A 437 19.70 17.59 3.03
CA ALA A 437 20.61 16.76 2.24
C ALA A 437 22.10 16.93 2.58
N GLY A 438 22.44 17.80 3.55
CA GLY A 438 23.83 18.09 3.95
C GLY A 438 24.55 19.08 3.03
N ASN A 439 23.86 19.71 2.08
CA ASN A 439 24.42 20.64 1.09
C ASN A 439 24.34 22.10 1.58
N ALA A 440 25.10 22.46 2.62
CA ALA A 440 24.99 23.75 3.31
C ALA A 440 25.22 24.96 2.39
N ASP A 441 26.17 24.88 1.46
CA ASP A 441 26.46 25.99 0.54
C ASP A 441 25.31 26.25 -0.43
N GLU A 442 24.70 25.19 -0.97
CA GLU A 442 23.53 25.28 -1.85
C GLU A 442 22.32 25.81 -1.08
N ALA A 443 22.12 25.36 0.15
CA ALA A 443 21.07 25.87 1.03
C ALA A 443 21.19 27.38 1.22
N GLN A 444 22.40 27.89 1.48
CA GLN A 444 22.64 29.31 1.62
C GLN A 444 22.45 30.07 0.30
N ARG A 445 22.89 29.52 -0.83
CA ARG A 445 22.67 30.11 -2.15
C ARG A 445 21.19 30.30 -2.45
N ALA A 446 20.39 29.25 -2.24
CA ALA A 446 18.94 29.29 -2.42
C ALA A 446 18.27 30.32 -1.49
N ALA A 447 18.69 30.36 -0.21
CA ALA A 447 18.18 31.33 0.75
C ALA A 447 18.45 32.79 0.33
N ARG A 448 19.65 33.09 -0.20
CA ARG A 448 20.06 34.44 -0.68
C ARG A 448 19.38 34.84 -1.98
N ALA A 449 19.03 33.89 -2.83
CA ALA A 449 18.37 34.13 -4.11
C ALA A 449 16.88 34.54 -3.99
N ARG A 450 16.33 34.49 -2.77
CA ARG A 450 14.92 34.84 -2.52
C ARG A 450 14.65 36.30 -2.85
N PRO A 451 13.53 36.58 -3.57
CA PRO A 451 13.10 37.96 -3.80
C PRO A 451 12.85 38.68 -2.46
N SER A 452 13.45 39.85 -2.27
CA SER A 452 13.26 40.62 -1.04
C SER A 452 11.82 41.15 -0.98
N PRO A 453 11.09 40.98 0.14
CA PRO A 453 9.75 41.56 0.28
C PRO A 453 9.78 43.11 0.34
N TYR A 454 10.95 43.71 0.51
CA TYR A 454 11.10 45.15 0.62
C TYR A 454 10.95 45.93 -0.71
N TRP A 455 10.95 45.29 -1.87
CA TRP A 455 10.92 45.98 -3.17
C TRP A 455 9.50 46.29 -3.67
N ARG A 456 8.44 45.81 -3.04
CA ARG A 456 7.05 46.05 -3.50
C ARG A 456 6.47 47.43 -3.11
N THR A 457 7.07 48.16 -2.21
CA THR A 457 6.52 49.46 -1.74
C THR A 457 7.13 50.69 -2.40
N ARG A 458 8.05 50.53 -3.35
CA ARG A 458 8.69 51.71 -4.00
C ARG A 458 8.25 52.00 -5.43
N ALA A 459 7.39 51.20 -6.05
CA ALA A 459 7.01 51.39 -7.44
C ALA A 459 5.69 52.16 -7.66
N THR A 460 4.99 52.61 -6.62
CA THR A 460 3.69 53.30 -6.76
C THR A 460 3.53 54.58 -5.95
N THR A 461 4.62 55.20 -5.47
CA THR A 461 4.51 56.56 -4.94
C THR A 461 5.66 57.40 -5.48
N GLY A 462 5.35 58.10 -6.58
CA GLY A 462 6.12 59.26 -6.97
C GLY A 462 6.02 60.30 -5.85
N CYS A 463 7.06 60.35 -5.01
CA CYS A 463 7.21 61.41 -4.06
C CYS A 463 8.57 62.03 -4.27
N SER A 464 8.58 63.19 -4.89
CA SER A 464 9.68 64.13 -4.89
C SER A 464 10.10 64.41 -3.44
N ARG A 465 11.32 64.06 -3.06
CA ARG A 465 11.92 64.46 -1.77
C ARG A 465 13.17 65.27 -1.99
N SER A 466 13.11 66.46 -1.44
CA SER A 466 14.25 67.32 -1.12
C SER A 466 15.16 66.66 -0.06
N PRO A 467 16.48 66.91 -0.10
CA PRO A 467 17.42 66.26 0.81
C PRO A 467 17.59 67.10 2.08
N SER A 468 16.85 66.76 3.13
CA SER A 468 17.25 67.18 4.51
C SER A 468 16.25 66.56 5.51
N ALA A 469 16.61 65.44 6.18
CA ALA A 469 16.19 65.15 7.55
C ALA A 469 16.93 63.92 8.09
N THR A 470 17.48 64.06 9.26
CA THR A 470 18.13 63.10 10.15
C THR A 470 17.33 61.85 10.42
N PRO A 471 17.98 60.67 10.70
CA PRO A 471 17.28 59.45 10.98
C PRO A 471 16.63 59.43 12.37
N PRO A 472 15.40 58.95 12.53
CA PRO A 472 14.83 58.70 13.84
C PRO A 472 15.31 57.36 14.42
N SER A 473 15.54 57.41 15.73
CA SER A 473 15.92 56.35 16.63
C SER A 473 14.99 55.13 16.58
N SER A 474 15.62 53.97 16.76
CA SER A 474 15.02 52.64 16.97
C SER A 474 14.01 52.63 18.10
N THR A 475 12.74 52.47 17.79
CA THR A 475 11.72 51.79 18.64
C THR A 475 10.44 51.64 17.83
N CYS A 476 10.06 50.40 17.55
CA CYS A 476 8.72 49.86 17.39
C CYS A 476 8.69 48.72 16.37
N CYS A 477 8.90 47.51 16.82
CA CYS A 477 8.21 46.31 16.39
C CYS A 477 8.34 45.26 17.49
N PRO A 478 7.32 45.00 18.28
CA PRO A 478 7.28 43.82 19.13
C PRO A 478 6.84 42.60 18.27
N ASN A 479 7.54 41.48 18.44
CA ASN A 479 7.29 40.17 17.87
C ASN A 479 8.01 39.82 16.54
N ALA A 480 9.34 39.88 16.55
CA ALA A 480 10.15 38.98 15.75
C ALA A 480 11.18 38.30 16.67
N PRO A 481 11.32 36.98 16.70
CA PRO A 481 12.37 36.37 17.50
C PRO A 481 13.75 36.73 16.91
N PRO A 482 14.75 37.04 17.75
CA PRO A 482 16.07 37.41 17.28
C PRO A 482 16.82 36.19 16.73
N TRP A 483 17.44 36.36 15.57
CA TRP A 483 18.44 35.45 15.07
C TRP A 483 19.70 35.53 15.92
N PRO A 484 20.32 34.40 16.32
CA PRO A 484 21.57 34.45 17.05
C PRO A 484 22.70 34.92 16.12
N SER A 485 23.39 35.98 16.55
CA SER A 485 24.67 36.39 16.00
C SER A 485 25.71 35.29 16.21
N THR A 486 26.49 35.01 15.19
CA THR A 486 27.62 34.09 15.19
C THR A 486 28.68 34.52 16.20
N SER A 487 28.63 34.01 17.41
CA SER A 487 29.73 33.77 18.34
C SER A 487 29.17 33.39 19.71
N ALA A 488 28.85 32.12 19.89
CA ALA A 488 28.89 31.40 21.17
C ALA A 488 28.41 29.97 20.93
N SER A 489 29.23 29.04 21.33
CA SER A 489 28.96 27.59 21.40
C SER A 489 27.69 27.30 22.19
N ALA A 490 26.62 26.86 21.52
CA ALA A 490 25.44 26.33 22.16
C ALA A 490 25.57 24.81 22.35
N PRO A 491 25.17 24.22 23.49
CA PRO A 491 25.25 22.78 23.72
C PRO A 491 24.21 22.06 22.89
N SER A 492 24.62 20.95 22.28
CA SER A 492 23.80 20.03 21.53
C SER A 492 22.75 19.35 22.43
N PRO A 493 21.46 19.27 22.04
CA PRO A 493 20.43 18.57 22.82
C PRO A 493 20.38 17.05 22.61
N TRP A 494 21.39 16.44 21.97
CA TRP A 494 21.43 15.00 21.78
C TRP A 494 22.63 14.39 22.50
N PRO A 495 22.46 13.26 23.24
CA PRO A 495 23.58 12.59 23.87
C PRO A 495 24.52 12.02 22.81
N ALA A 496 25.82 12.23 23.02
CA ALA A 496 26.88 11.72 22.17
C ALA A 496 26.85 10.19 22.13
N ALA A 497 26.94 9.61 20.94
CA ALA A 497 27.16 8.19 20.75
C ALA A 497 28.49 7.77 21.40
N PRO A 498 28.58 6.57 22.03
CA PRO A 498 29.80 6.13 22.67
C PRO A 498 30.91 5.90 21.63
N ALA A 499 32.07 6.48 21.90
CA ALA A 499 33.29 6.31 21.11
C ALA A 499 33.73 4.84 21.11
N THR A 500 33.70 4.20 19.95
CA THR A 500 34.36 2.91 19.73
C THR A 500 35.88 3.12 19.67
N THR A 501 36.57 2.73 20.72
CA THR A 501 38.01 2.60 20.77
C THR A 501 38.50 1.60 19.71
N ARG A 502 39.18 2.08 18.68
CA ARG A 502 39.96 1.28 17.77
C ARG A 502 41.17 0.72 18.51
N SER A 503 41.14 -0.54 18.86
CA SER A 503 42.31 -1.30 19.27
C SER A 503 43.09 -1.74 18.01
N SER A 504 44.27 -1.18 17.86
CA SER A 504 45.28 -1.61 16.89
C SER A 504 45.86 -2.96 17.31
N ARG A 505 45.61 -4.02 16.54
CA ARG A 505 46.39 -5.24 16.58
C ARG A 505 46.87 -5.57 15.16
N THR A 506 48.17 -5.60 15.00
CA THR A 506 48.95 -6.07 13.86
C THR A 506 48.72 -7.56 13.59
N PRO A 507 48.72 -8.03 12.34
CA PRO A 507 48.58 -9.45 12.02
C PRO A 507 49.91 -10.16 12.05
N SER A 508 49.99 -11.28 12.76
CA SER A 508 51.07 -12.28 12.64
C SER A 508 50.65 -13.34 11.61
N THR A 509 51.59 -13.56 10.70
CA THR A 509 51.65 -14.62 9.70
C THR A 509 51.62 -16.02 10.29
N THR A 510 50.85 -16.96 9.68
CA THR A 510 51.33 -18.34 9.38
C THR A 510 50.33 -19.16 8.56
N SER A 511 50.88 -19.71 7.45
CA SER A 511 50.60 -20.99 6.76
C SER A 511 49.23 -21.35 6.19
N ALA A 512 49.18 -21.42 4.84
CA ALA A 512 48.39 -22.37 4.03
C ALA A 512 49.03 -23.76 4.05
N PRO A 513 48.46 -24.89 3.58
CA PRO A 513 47.54 -25.20 2.47
C PRO A 513 46.58 -26.40 2.75
N PRO A 514 46.05 -27.22 1.82
CA PRO A 514 46.03 -27.20 0.35
C PRO A 514 44.65 -27.40 -0.34
N ALA A 515 44.70 -27.30 -1.65
CA ALA A 515 43.72 -27.39 -2.71
C ALA A 515 42.79 -28.62 -2.75
N GLY A 516 41.62 -28.40 -3.40
CA GLY A 516 40.88 -29.41 -4.12
C GLY A 516 39.35 -29.25 -4.03
N ALA A 517 38.72 -28.66 -5.04
CA ALA A 517 37.55 -29.18 -5.74
C ALA A 517 36.81 -28.05 -6.53
N THR A 518 36.91 -28.17 -7.81
CA THR A 518 35.99 -27.83 -8.92
C THR A 518 34.88 -26.82 -8.69
N ALA A 519 35.08 -25.61 -9.23
CA ALA A 519 34.06 -24.58 -9.43
C ALA A 519 33.30 -24.83 -10.74
N THR A 520 32.02 -25.07 -10.65
CA THR A 520 31.09 -24.94 -11.79
C THR A 520 30.64 -23.48 -11.90
N ARG A 521 31.11 -22.84 -12.95
CA ARG A 521 30.70 -21.47 -13.38
C ARG A 521 29.26 -21.50 -13.85
N TRP A 522 28.43 -20.69 -13.24
CA TRP A 522 27.16 -20.25 -13.87
C TRP A 522 27.37 -18.85 -14.45
N ALA A 523 27.18 -18.76 -15.77
CA ALA A 523 27.28 -17.52 -16.53
C ALA A 523 25.97 -16.73 -16.40
N ALA A 524 26.07 -15.45 -16.08
CA ALA A 524 24.99 -14.49 -16.19
C ALA A 524 24.76 -14.07 -17.66
N PRO A 525 23.52 -13.93 -18.14
CA PRO A 525 23.25 -13.38 -19.45
C PRO A 525 23.34 -11.85 -19.44
N SER A 526 24.18 -11.32 -20.30
CA SER A 526 24.32 -9.90 -20.62
C SER A 526 23.12 -9.41 -21.43
N TRP A 527 22.38 -8.42 -20.94
CA TRP A 527 21.45 -7.65 -21.76
C TRP A 527 22.16 -6.48 -22.42
N ARG A 528 22.30 -6.55 -23.76
CA ARG A 528 22.68 -5.44 -24.61
C ARG A 528 21.43 -4.60 -24.92
N ARG A 529 21.65 -3.27 -24.94
CA ARG A 529 20.72 -2.24 -25.41
C ARG A 529 20.36 -2.47 -26.88
N VAL A 530 19.10 -2.33 -27.22
CA VAL A 530 18.60 -1.76 -28.47
C VAL A 530 17.43 -0.85 -28.09
#